data_cd06b384adf14708389c39ed44d0e3b7
#
_entry.id   cd06b384adf14708389c39ed44d0e3b7
#
_cell.length_a   1.000
_cell.length_b   1.000
_cell.length_c   1.000
_cell.angle_alpha   90.00
_cell.angle_beta   90.00
_cell.angle_gamma   90.00
#
_symmetry.space_group_name_H-M   'P 1'
#
loop_
_entity.id
_entity.type
_entity.pdbx_description
1 polymer ?
#
loop_
_entity_poly.entity_id
_entity_poly.type
_entity_poly.pdbx_seq_one_letter_code
_entity_poly.pdbx_strand_id
1 'polypeptide(L)'
;MKTKRQRIGLGAYLTACMVVLLSAACGGGDKKAMGCIPVKSGEKWGYVDSEGKWLINPQFESADAFHEGWAVVQRENGEYGFTDTDGKIMNDAWYKGATRFSSGKAWVVAENTAPVLIDTKGNKLSEVREALRVYSYTEGLAMALVKDEKTGRTLYGYLDG
;
A
#
# COMPACT_ATOMS: atom_id res chain seq x y z
N MET A 1 -18.60 55.25 -12.98
CA MET A 1 -18.35 53.87 -12.50
C MET A 1 -18.40 53.86 -10.98
N LYS A 2 -19.46 53.29 -10.39
CA LYS A 2 -19.70 53.31 -8.93
C LYS A 2 -19.41 51.91 -8.38
N THR A 3 -18.36 51.80 -7.58
CA THR A 3 -17.99 50.58 -6.84
C THR A 3 -18.89 50.43 -5.64
N LYS A 4 -19.73 49.39 -5.61
CA LYS A 4 -20.53 49.01 -4.42
C LYS A 4 -19.66 48.25 -3.44
N ARG A 5 -19.35 48.86 -2.30
CA ARG A 5 -18.83 48.17 -1.10
C ARG A 5 -19.99 47.43 -0.44
N GLN A 6 -19.91 46.11 -0.34
CA GLN A 6 -20.79 45.35 0.51
C GLN A 6 -20.24 45.31 1.93
N ARG A 7 -21.06 45.75 2.87
CA ARG A 7 -20.81 45.71 4.33
C ARG A 7 -21.03 44.29 4.82
N ILE A 8 -20.03 43.78 5.50
CA ILE A 8 -20.15 42.52 6.27
C ILE A 8 -20.81 42.90 7.61
N GLY A 9 -22.02 42.38 7.85
CA GLY A 9 -22.70 42.53 9.12
C GLY A 9 -22.15 41.53 10.13
N LEU A 10 -21.70 42.01 11.29
CA LEU A 10 -21.48 41.20 12.48
C LEU A 10 -22.83 40.71 13.00
N GLY A 11 -23.03 39.42 13.10
CA GLY A 11 -24.20 38.81 13.68
C GLY A 11 -23.93 37.44 14.29
N ALA A 12 -23.95 37.42 15.62
CA ALA A 12 -24.23 36.28 16.49
C ALA A 12 -23.31 35.06 16.45
N TYR A 13 -22.41 35.02 17.42
CA TYR A 13 -21.79 33.82 17.92
C TYR A 13 -22.86 32.89 18.53
N LEU A 14 -23.23 31.83 17.83
CA LEU A 14 -23.85 30.65 18.39
C LEU A 14 -22.74 29.57 18.44
N THR A 15 -22.27 29.30 19.64
CA THR A 15 -21.44 28.19 20.03
C THR A 15 -22.15 26.89 19.71
N ALA A 16 -22.09 26.44 18.48
CA ALA A 16 -22.34 25.05 18.16
C ALA A 16 -20.95 24.36 18.21
N CYS A 17 -20.76 23.63 19.29
CA CYS A 17 -19.65 22.68 19.43
C CYS A 17 -19.88 21.59 18.37
N MET A 18 -19.49 21.89 17.16
CA MET A 18 -19.45 20.93 16.08
C MET A 18 -18.23 20.06 16.36
N VAL A 19 -18.46 18.94 17.03
CA VAL A 19 -17.55 17.81 17.01
C VAL A 19 -17.37 17.46 15.55
N VAL A 20 -16.32 18.02 14.94
CA VAL A 20 -15.81 17.54 13.69
C VAL A 20 -15.27 16.15 14.01
N LEU A 21 -16.13 15.14 13.85
CA LEU A 21 -15.67 13.79 13.58
C LEU A 21 -14.86 13.92 12.28
N LEU A 22 -13.55 14.10 12.44
CA LEU A 22 -12.61 13.72 11.39
C LEU A 22 -12.87 12.23 11.17
N SER A 23 -13.82 11.92 10.29
CA SER A 23 -13.75 10.69 9.54
C SER A 23 -12.49 10.81 8.71
N ALA A 24 -11.37 10.40 9.28
CA ALA A 24 -10.26 9.95 8.48
C ALA A 24 -10.88 8.90 7.56
N ALA A 25 -11.12 9.29 6.32
CA ALA A 25 -11.37 8.35 5.24
C ALA A 25 -10.05 7.60 5.03
N CYS A 26 -9.68 6.76 5.99
CA CYS A 26 -8.89 5.59 5.73
C CYS A 26 -9.70 4.78 4.74
N GLY A 27 -9.29 4.79 3.49
CA GLY A 27 -9.86 3.93 2.47
C GLY A 27 -10.02 2.53 3.06
N GLY A 28 -11.23 1.97 2.92
CA GLY A 28 -11.77 0.72 3.42
C GLY A 28 -10.82 -0.37 3.91
N GLY A 29 -10.03 -0.08 4.92
CA GLY A 29 -9.31 -1.09 5.67
C GLY A 29 -10.29 -1.71 6.63
N ASP A 30 -10.65 -2.97 6.41
CA ASP A 30 -11.51 -3.72 7.29
C ASP A 30 -11.01 -3.59 8.73
N LYS A 31 -11.93 -3.33 9.68
CA LYS A 31 -11.62 -3.34 11.13
C LYS A 31 -10.88 -4.62 11.55
N LYS A 32 -11.06 -5.71 10.82
CA LYS A 32 -10.38 -6.98 10.96
C LYS A 32 -8.87 -6.88 10.68
N ALA A 33 -8.44 -6.06 9.72
CA ALA A 33 -7.02 -5.87 9.39
C ALA A 33 -6.23 -5.18 10.52
N MET A 34 -6.87 -4.31 11.30
CA MET A 34 -6.22 -3.62 12.44
C MET A 34 -5.87 -4.56 13.60
N GLY A 35 -6.48 -5.75 13.66
CA GLY A 35 -6.20 -6.76 14.68
C GLY A 35 -5.32 -7.91 14.21
N CYS A 36 -4.89 -7.92 12.95
CA CYS A 36 -4.04 -8.99 12.40
C CYS A 36 -2.57 -8.71 12.66
N ILE A 37 -1.95 -9.52 13.50
CA ILE A 37 -0.55 -9.39 13.92
C ILE A 37 0.25 -10.52 13.26
N PRO A 38 1.32 -10.23 12.49
CA PRO A 38 2.18 -11.26 11.94
C PRO A 38 2.98 -11.92 13.06
N VAL A 39 2.93 -13.25 13.15
CA VAL A 39 3.62 -14.04 14.17
C VAL A 39 4.33 -15.20 13.51
N LYS A 40 5.59 -15.43 13.91
CA LYS A 40 6.38 -16.56 13.49
C LYS A 40 6.17 -17.74 14.45
N SER A 41 5.85 -18.90 13.89
CA SER A 41 5.77 -20.16 14.62
C SER A 41 6.61 -21.22 13.91
N GLY A 42 7.65 -21.68 14.57
CA GLY A 42 8.68 -22.47 13.91
C GLY A 42 9.41 -21.64 12.85
N GLU A 43 9.44 -22.12 11.61
CA GLU A 43 10.09 -21.42 10.50
C GLU A 43 9.13 -20.59 9.66
N LYS A 44 7.82 -20.73 9.84
CA LYS A 44 6.79 -20.09 9.03
C LYS A 44 6.07 -18.95 9.76
N TRP A 45 5.60 -17.98 8.98
CA TRP A 45 4.79 -16.86 9.45
C TRP A 45 3.31 -17.09 9.18
N GLY A 46 2.48 -16.65 10.11
CA GLY A 46 1.04 -16.57 10.00
C GLY A 46 0.52 -15.30 10.66
N TYR A 47 -0.77 -15.21 10.87
CA TYR A 47 -1.38 -14.05 11.51
C TYR A 47 -2.30 -14.46 12.64
N VAL A 48 -2.25 -13.74 13.74
CA VAL A 48 -3.14 -13.90 14.89
C VAL A 48 -3.98 -12.65 15.10
N ASP A 49 -5.11 -12.80 15.78
CA ASP A 49 -5.90 -11.67 16.28
C ASP A 49 -5.30 -11.10 17.59
N SER A 50 -5.97 -10.08 18.15
CA SER A 50 -5.58 -9.45 19.41
C SER A 50 -5.64 -10.39 20.62
N GLU A 51 -6.33 -11.51 20.52
CA GLU A 51 -6.44 -12.53 21.56
C GLU A 51 -5.39 -13.65 21.40
N GLY A 52 -4.58 -13.59 20.34
CA GLY A 52 -3.54 -14.57 20.01
C GLY A 52 -4.07 -15.82 19.28
N LYS A 53 -5.31 -15.78 18.79
CA LYS A 53 -5.89 -16.87 18.00
C LYS A 53 -5.45 -16.75 16.55
N TRP A 54 -5.08 -17.87 15.94
CA TRP A 54 -4.72 -17.89 14.52
C TRP A 54 -5.90 -17.50 13.62
N LEU A 55 -5.70 -16.45 12.84
CA LEU A 55 -6.55 -16.06 11.72
C LEU A 55 -6.04 -16.72 10.43
N ILE A 56 -4.71 -16.71 10.24
CA ILE A 56 -4.03 -17.40 9.15
C ILE A 56 -2.95 -18.27 9.77
N ASN A 57 -3.05 -19.58 9.60
CA ASN A 57 -2.04 -20.50 10.12
C ASN A 57 -0.66 -20.24 9.53
N PRO A 58 0.44 -20.53 10.26
CA PRO A 58 1.79 -20.35 9.76
C PRO A 58 2.03 -21.12 8.47
N GLN A 59 2.32 -20.39 7.38
CA GLN A 59 2.52 -20.98 6.05
C GLN A 59 3.48 -20.17 5.17
N PHE A 60 3.77 -18.93 5.51
CA PHE A 60 4.61 -18.04 4.71
C PHE A 60 6.06 -18.03 5.20
N GLU A 61 7.02 -17.79 4.30
CA GLU A 61 8.43 -17.59 4.65
C GLU A 61 8.65 -16.22 5.30
N SER A 62 7.91 -15.20 4.85
CA SER A 62 7.85 -13.91 5.50
C SER A 62 6.45 -13.32 5.42
N ALA A 63 6.11 -12.45 6.35
CA ALA A 63 4.82 -11.78 6.42
C ALA A 63 4.99 -10.38 7.02
N ASP A 64 4.52 -9.37 6.29
CA ASP A 64 4.47 -7.99 6.74
C ASP A 64 3.16 -7.67 7.47
N ALA A 65 3.12 -6.52 8.14
CA ALA A 65 1.88 -5.99 8.70
C ALA A 65 0.88 -5.63 7.59
N PHE A 66 -0.40 -5.64 7.93
CA PHE A 66 -1.46 -5.22 7.00
C PHE A 66 -1.41 -3.71 6.75
N HIS A 67 -1.50 -3.34 5.48
CA HIS A 67 -1.65 -1.98 5.01
C HIS A 67 -2.79 -1.92 3.99
N GLU A 68 -3.77 -1.06 4.26
CA GLU A 68 -4.92 -0.86 3.36
C GLU A 68 -5.67 -2.15 2.98
N GLY A 69 -5.77 -3.07 3.97
CA GLY A 69 -6.47 -4.36 3.81
C GLY A 69 -5.64 -5.50 3.25
N TRP A 70 -4.39 -5.26 2.88
CA TRP A 70 -3.48 -6.25 2.31
C TRP A 70 -2.16 -6.34 3.08
N ALA A 71 -1.62 -7.54 3.18
CA ALA A 71 -0.28 -7.77 3.70
C ALA A 71 0.59 -8.41 2.61
N VAL A 72 1.84 -7.95 2.51
CA VAL A 72 2.84 -8.60 1.66
C VAL A 72 3.33 -9.85 2.37
N VAL A 73 3.28 -10.97 1.67
CA VAL A 73 3.76 -12.27 2.16
C VAL A 73 4.71 -12.88 1.14
N GLN A 74 5.61 -13.75 1.61
CA GLN A 74 6.54 -14.48 0.75
C GLN A 74 6.29 -15.98 0.86
N ARG A 75 6.27 -16.67 -0.26
CA ARG A 75 6.21 -18.12 -0.31
C ARG A 75 7.60 -18.76 -0.44
N GLU A 76 7.68 -20.07 -0.27
CA GLU A 76 8.93 -20.84 -0.18
C GLU A 76 9.89 -20.65 -1.36
N ASN A 77 9.40 -20.42 -2.56
CA ASN A 77 10.25 -20.14 -3.73
C ASN A 77 10.77 -18.70 -3.81
N GLY A 78 10.55 -17.88 -2.76
CA GLY A 78 11.01 -16.50 -2.66
C GLY A 78 10.12 -15.46 -3.35
N GLU A 79 8.98 -15.86 -3.91
CA GLU A 79 8.05 -14.93 -4.55
C GLU A 79 7.08 -14.29 -3.53
N TYR A 80 6.68 -13.06 -3.83
CA TYR A 80 5.83 -12.22 -3.00
C TYR A 80 4.40 -12.20 -3.51
N GLY A 81 3.43 -12.20 -2.60
CA GLY A 81 2.01 -12.02 -2.89
C GLY A 81 1.37 -11.08 -1.89
N PHE A 82 0.13 -10.71 -2.16
CA PHE A 82 -0.69 -9.94 -1.22
C PHE A 82 -1.77 -10.85 -0.65
N THR A 83 -1.81 -11.00 0.67
CA THR A 83 -2.87 -11.74 1.34
C THR A 83 -3.88 -10.79 1.98
N ASP A 84 -5.16 -11.15 1.91
CA ASP A 84 -6.21 -10.52 2.71
C ASP A 84 -6.26 -11.13 4.12
N THR A 85 -7.17 -10.65 4.96
CA THR A 85 -7.34 -11.11 6.35
C THR A 85 -7.90 -12.53 6.48
N ASP A 86 -8.35 -13.13 5.40
CA ASP A 86 -8.84 -14.51 5.33
C ASP A 86 -7.80 -15.48 4.77
N GLY A 87 -6.60 -14.96 4.43
CA GLY A 87 -5.50 -15.74 3.88
C GLY A 87 -5.57 -15.96 2.37
N LYS A 88 -6.49 -15.27 1.69
CA LYS A 88 -6.62 -15.38 0.24
C LYS A 88 -5.60 -14.48 -0.46
N ILE A 89 -4.90 -15.03 -1.44
CA ILE A 89 -3.94 -14.28 -2.25
C ILE A 89 -4.67 -13.49 -3.35
N MET A 90 -4.31 -12.22 -3.48
CA MET A 90 -4.85 -11.31 -4.52
C MET A 90 -4.64 -11.90 -5.91
N ASN A 91 -5.75 -12.15 -6.62
CA ASN A 91 -5.77 -12.69 -7.99
C ASN A 91 -4.93 -13.97 -8.18
N ASP A 92 -4.62 -14.72 -7.08
CA ASP A 92 -3.69 -15.86 -7.07
C ASP A 92 -2.31 -15.54 -7.67
N ALA A 93 -1.93 -14.25 -7.69
CA ALA A 93 -0.73 -13.74 -8.33
C ALA A 93 0.47 -13.69 -7.39
N TRP A 94 1.65 -14.07 -7.92
CA TRP A 94 2.92 -14.05 -7.23
C TRP A 94 3.95 -13.30 -8.08
N TYR A 95 4.85 -12.57 -7.41
CA TYR A 95 5.78 -11.61 -8.00
C TYR A 95 7.21 -11.85 -7.51
N LYS A 96 8.19 -11.46 -8.28
CA LYS A 96 9.62 -11.46 -7.85
C LYS A 96 9.93 -10.31 -6.87
N GLY A 97 9.07 -9.32 -6.81
CA GLY A 97 9.13 -8.23 -5.85
C GLY A 97 7.78 -7.55 -5.70
N ALA A 98 7.50 -7.10 -4.50
CA ALA A 98 6.30 -6.33 -4.19
C ALA A 98 6.61 -5.29 -3.12
N THR A 99 5.99 -4.12 -3.21
CA THR A 99 5.97 -3.14 -2.11
C THR A 99 4.64 -3.24 -1.38
N ARG A 100 4.58 -2.79 -0.13
CA ARG A 100 3.29 -2.66 0.57
C ARG A 100 2.39 -1.64 -0.14
N PHE A 101 1.09 -1.77 0.06
CA PHE A 101 0.14 -0.74 -0.39
C PHE A 101 0.33 0.56 0.39
N SER A 102 0.23 1.67 -0.34
CA SER A 102 0.23 3.03 0.19
C SER A 102 -0.57 3.92 -0.76
N SER A 103 -1.53 4.70 -0.24
CA SER A 103 -2.42 5.54 -1.04
C SER A 103 -3.17 4.76 -2.15
N GLY A 104 -3.59 3.54 -1.84
CA GLY A 104 -4.33 2.67 -2.76
C GLY A 104 -3.50 2.01 -3.84
N LYS A 105 -2.16 2.06 -3.77
CA LYS A 105 -1.27 1.58 -4.84
C LYS A 105 -0.09 0.79 -4.28
N ALA A 106 0.42 -0.15 -5.07
CA ALA A 106 1.63 -0.91 -4.79
C ALA A 106 2.40 -1.19 -6.08
N TRP A 107 3.73 -1.25 -5.98
CA TRP A 107 4.57 -1.71 -7.08
C TRP A 107 4.81 -3.20 -6.99
N VAL A 108 4.72 -3.88 -8.14
CA VAL A 108 5.02 -5.29 -8.29
C VAL A 108 5.97 -5.51 -9.47
N VAL A 109 6.78 -6.54 -9.36
CA VAL A 109 7.70 -6.96 -10.42
C VAL A 109 7.48 -8.46 -10.66
N ALA A 110 6.96 -8.84 -11.81
CA ALA A 110 6.88 -10.24 -12.23
C ALA A 110 8.22 -10.68 -12.83
N GLU A 111 8.34 -11.97 -13.13
CA GLU A 111 9.57 -12.50 -13.70
C GLU A 111 9.85 -11.92 -15.09
N ASN A 112 11.07 -11.38 -15.28
CA ASN A 112 11.51 -10.79 -16.54
C ASN A 112 10.64 -9.65 -17.08
N THR A 113 9.92 -8.95 -16.19
CA THR A 113 9.09 -7.80 -16.57
C THR A 113 9.54 -6.52 -15.89
N ALA A 114 9.16 -5.39 -16.49
CA ALA A 114 9.31 -4.10 -15.86
C ALA A 114 8.38 -3.98 -14.62
N PRO A 115 8.72 -3.14 -13.65
CA PRO A 115 7.85 -2.82 -12.53
C PRO A 115 6.50 -2.28 -12.99
N VAL A 116 5.44 -2.77 -12.37
CA VAL A 116 4.05 -2.40 -12.64
C VAL A 116 3.44 -1.82 -11.37
N LEU A 117 2.76 -0.68 -11.48
CA LEU A 117 1.93 -0.12 -10.43
C LEU A 117 0.54 -0.74 -10.51
N ILE A 118 0.05 -1.26 -9.39
CA ILE A 118 -1.28 -1.85 -9.28
C ILE A 118 -2.14 -1.13 -8.23
N ASP A 119 -3.46 -1.20 -8.39
CA ASP A 119 -4.43 -0.76 -7.38
C ASP A 119 -4.72 -1.88 -6.35
N THR A 120 -5.54 -1.58 -5.33
CA THR A 120 -5.96 -2.53 -4.28
C THR A 120 -6.84 -3.68 -4.79
N LYS A 121 -7.24 -3.67 -6.05
CA LYS A 121 -7.95 -4.78 -6.72
C LYS A 121 -7.01 -5.62 -7.58
N GLY A 122 -5.73 -5.23 -7.67
CA GLY A 122 -4.72 -5.87 -8.51
C GLY A 122 -4.78 -5.45 -9.98
N ASN A 123 -5.52 -4.38 -10.32
CA ASN A 123 -5.53 -3.87 -11.69
C ASN A 123 -4.26 -3.06 -11.97
N LYS A 124 -3.69 -3.25 -13.16
CA LYS A 124 -2.53 -2.50 -13.61
C LYS A 124 -2.92 -1.03 -13.86
N LEU A 125 -2.18 -0.11 -13.23
CA LEU A 125 -2.31 1.33 -13.41
C LEU A 125 -1.26 1.88 -14.36
N SER A 126 0.00 1.52 -14.16
CA SER A 126 1.12 1.96 -15.00
C SER A 126 2.25 0.94 -15.02
N GLU A 127 3.24 1.14 -15.92
CA GLU A 127 4.44 0.33 -16.04
C GLU A 127 5.63 1.24 -16.34
N VAL A 128 6.76 1.00 -15.68
CA VAL A 128 7.99 1.78 -15.90
C VAL A 128 9.07 0.87 -16.44
N ARG A 129 9.23 0.88 -17.77
CA ARG A 129 10.13 -0.02 -18.51
C ARG A 129 11.60 0.24 -18.23
N GLU A 130 11.96 1.47 -17.92
CA GLU A 130 13.34 1.87 -17.62
C GLU A 130 13.77 1.51 -16.19
N ALA A 131 12.84 1.16 -15.32
CA ALA A 131 13.15 0.78 -13.95
C ALA A 131 13.56 -0.69 -13.86
N LEU A 132 14.77 -0.91 -13.33
CA LEU A 132 15.31 -2.24 -13.04
C LEU A 132 14.80 -2.79 -11.72
N ARG A 133 14.50 -1.89 -10.76
CA ARG A 133 14.00 -2.23 -9.42
C ARG A 133 13.24 -1.06 -8.83
N VAL A 134 12.17 -1.37 -8.11
CA VAL A 134 11.45 -0.39 -7.30
C VAL A 134 11.58 -0.81 -5.83
N TYR A 135 11.85 0.16 -4.98
CA TYR A 135 11.95 -0.01 -3.54
C TYR A 135 10.63 0.40 -2.86
N SER A 136 10.68 0.83 -1.61
CA SER A 136 9.48 1.21 -0.87
C SER A 136 8.70 2.33 -1.57
N TYR A 137 7.37 2.21 -1.57
CA TYR A 137 6.44 3.25 -2.01
C TYR A 137 5.85 3.93 -0.77
N THR A 138 6.04 5.24 -0.66
CA THR A 138 5.58 6.01 0.50
C THR A 138 5.17 7.41 0.04
N GLU A 139 4.01 7.88 0.49
CA GLU A 139 3.49 9.22 0.20
C GLU A 139 3.43 9.57 -1.31
N GLY A 140 3.09 8.57 -2.14
CA GLY A 140 2.99 8.79 -3.58
C GLY A 140 4.30 8.67 -4.35
N LEU A 141 5.43 8.45 -3.68
CA LEU A 141 6.75 8.32 -4.30
C LEU A 141 7.35 6.94 -4.07
N ALA A 142 7.99 6.39 -5.09
CA ALA A 142 8.80 5.19 -4.98
C ALA A 142 10.23 5.47 -5.42
N MET A 143 11.20 5.06 -4.62
CA MET A 143 12.59 5.06 -5.06
C MET A 143 12.80 3.92 -6.05
N ALA A 144 13.38 4.20 -7.19
CA ALA A 144 13.67 3.22 -8.23
C ALA A 144 15.13 3.25 -8.67
N LEU A 145 15.60 2.09 -9.09
CA LEU A 145 16.87 1.92 -9.80
C LEU A 145 16.54 1.92 -11.30
N VAL A 146 17.01 2.93 -12.01
CA VAL A 146 16.71 3.14 -13.42
C VAL A 146 17.99 3.02 -14.24
N LYS A 147 17.90 2.41 -15.42
CA LYS A 147 19.00 2.39 -16.39
C LYS A 147 18.88 3.58 -17.33
N ASP A 148 19.85 4.46 -17.31
CA ASP A 148 19.97 5.55 -18.29
C ASP A 148 20.38 4.95 -19.65
N GLU A 149 19.48 5.02 -20.62
CA GLU A 149 19.71 4.45 -21.96
C GLU A 149 20.85 5.13 -22.73
N LYS A 150 21.11 6.42 -22.45
CA LYS A 150 22.16 7.20 -23.16
C LYS A 150 23.55 6.88 -22.65
N THR A 151 23.69 6.71 -21.35
CA THR A 151 25.00 6.51 -20.71
C THR A 151 25.25 5.06 -20.30
N GLY A 152 24.21 4.21 -20.28
CA GLY A 152 24.24 2.84 -19.78
C GLY A 152 24.42 2.75 -18.26
N ARG A 153 24.47 3.87 -17.56
CA ARG A 153 24.65 3.93 -16.11
C ARG A 153 23.35 3.62 -15.38
N THR A 154 23.51 3.03 -14.21
CA THR A 154 22.40 2.81 -13.31
C THR A 154 22.30 3.98 -12.32
N LEU A 155 21.14 4.61 -12.23
CA LEU A 155 20.89 5.78 -11.42
C LEU A 155 19.73 5.49 -10.47
N TYR A 156 19.76 6.12 -9.30
CA TYR A 156 18.57 6.17 -8.42
C TYR A 156 17.69 7.34 -8.84
N GLY A 157 16.41 7.10 -8.92
CA GLY A 157 15.38 8.09 -9.21
C GLY A 157 14.13 7.88 -8.37
N TYR A 158 13.18 8.79 -8.49
CA TYR A 158 11.87 8.66 -7.87
C TYR A 158 10.81 8.52 -8.95
N LEU A 159 9.87 7.63 -8.71
CA LEU A 159 8.67 7.44 -9.52
C LEU A 159 7.48 7.98 -8.71
N ASP A 160 6.67 8.81 -9.35
CA ASP A 160 5.34 9.19 -8.88
C ASP A 160 4.32 8.16 -9.36
N GLY A 161 3.25 7.98 -8.57
CA GLY A 161 2.22 6.98 -8.85
C GLY A 161 0.89 7.60 -9.25
#